data_62a437a8ed2d645485ed77e1c656e66d
#
_entry.id   62a437a8ed2d645485ed77e1c656e66d
#
_cell.length_a   1.000
_cell.length_b   1.000
_cell.length_c   1.000
_cell.angle_alpha   90.00
_cell.angle_beta   90.00
_cell.angle_gamma   90.00
#
_symmetry.space_group_name_H-M   'P 1'
#
loop_
_entity.id
_entity.type
_entity.pdbx_description
1 polymer ?
#
loop_
_entity_poly.entity_id
_entity_poly.type
_entity_poly.pdbx_seq_one_letter_code
_entity_poly.pdbx_strand_id
1 'polypeptide(L)'
;MISDRNGSWSLGSGRQLLCFTAMIGLFSVCGPSAADPADSTKVVVSDYKFTPTPLTVKVGSTVTWTNSDDEPHNATSDTGLFKSGGMDTNESFSFKFDKPGTYHYTCTIHPRMVGTIIVE
;
A
#
# COMPACT_ATOMS: atom_id res chain seq x y z
N MET A 1 66.23 22.41 11.40
CA MET A 1 65.89 22.12 11.35
C MET A 1 65.03 21.63 11.53
N ILE A 2 64.78 21.49 11.56
CA ILE A 2 64.10 21.07 11.58
C ILE A 2 63.16 20.49 11.45
N SER A 3 63.20 20.39 11.31
CA SER A 3 62.38 19.82 11.11
C SER A 3 61.54 19.33 11.01
N ASP A 4 61.65 19.16 11.01
CA ASP A 4 60.89 18.59 10.86
C ASP A 4 60.06 18.17 10.91
N ARG A 5 60.25 18.24 11.03
CA ARG A 5 59.56 17.85 11.17
C ARG A 5 58.62 17.45 11.08
N ASN A 6 58.48 17.42 11.01
CA ASN A 6 57.62 17.04 10.93
C ASN A 6 56.83 16.39 10.83
N GLY A 7 56.80 16.30 10.84
CA GLY A 7 56.03 15.60 10.65
C GLY A 7 55.22 15.09 10.77
N SER A 8 55.26 14.99 10.81
CA SER A 8 54.47 14.43 10.94
C SER A 8 53.47 14.19 10.78
N TRP A 9 53.43 14.18 10.73
CA TRP A 9 52.54 13.89 10.67
C TRP A 9 51.78 13.21 10.44
N SER A 10 51.88 13.10 10.27
CA SER A 10 51.21 12.46 10.04
C SER A 10 50.30 12.10 10.14
N LEU A 11 50.20 12.14 10.28
CA LEU A 11 49.34 11.74 10.43
C LEU A 11 48.42 11.47 10.30
N GLY A 12 48.22 11.64 10.35
CA GLY A 12 47.25 11.44 10.21
C GLY A 12 46.53 10.96 9.92
N SER A 13 46.60 10.81 9.61
CA SER A 13 45.92 10.39 9.12
C SER A 13 45.15 9.59 9.26
N GLY A 14 45.03 9.38 9.46
CA GLY A 14 44.25 8.62 9.49
C GLY A 14 43.25 8.38 9.71
N ARG A 15 43.25 8.58 9.82
CA ARG A 15 42.31 8.35 10.10
C ARG A 15 41.33 8.14 9.65
N GLN A 16 41.31 8.21 9.42
CA GLN A 16 40.49 8.08 9.07
C GLN A 16 39.73 7.30 8.78
N LEU A 17 39.83 7.08 8.67
CA LEU A 17 39.24 6.39 8.38
C LEU A 17 38.24 5.99 8.59
N LEU A 18 38.18 5.98 8.94
CA LEU A 18 37.35 5.51 9.21
C LEU A 18 36.21 5.58 8.96
N CYS A 19 36.07 5.89 8.91
CA CYS A 19 35.04 5.97 8.75
C CYS A 19 34.31 5.49 8.24
N PHE A 20 34.45 5.31 7.99
CA PHE A 20 33.81 4.98 7.47
C PHE A 20 33.04 4.20 7.41
N THR A 21 33.21 3.99 7.57
CA THR A 21 32.66 3.30 7.51
C THR A 21 31.59 3.22 7.68
N ALA A 22 31.45 3.31 8.05
CA ALA A 22 30.55 3.18 8.24
C ALA A 22 29.59 3.20 7.81
N MET A 23 29.67 3.39 7.60
CA MET A 23 28.88 3.49 7.27
C MET A 23 28.14 2.84 6.78
N ILE A 24 28.30 2.61 6.59
CA ILE A 24 27.82 2.11 6.07
C ILE A 24 26.82 1.60 6.22
N GLY A 25 26.76 1.51 6.52
CA GLY A 25 25.95 0.99 6.56
C GLY A 25 24.89 1.08 6.57
N LEU A 26 24.80 1.27 6.71
CA LEU A 26 23.89 1.25 6.81
C LEU A 26 23.03 1.13 6.23
N PHE A 27 23.08 1.18 5.86
CA PHE A 27 22.33 1.10 5.37
C PHE A 27 21.55 0.37 5.11
N SER A 28 21.83 0.26 4.93
CA SER A 28 21.32 -0.38 4.61
C SER A 28 20.30 -0.70 4.82
N VAL A 29 20.09 -0.79 5.15
CA VAL A 29 19.25 -1.16 5.48
C VAL A 29 18.23 -0.90 5.09
N CYS A 30 18.06 -0.59 4.84
CA CYS A 30 17.21 -0.24 4.49
C CYS A 30 16.43 -0.75 3.94
N GLY A 31 16.40 -0.83 3.72
CA GLY A 31 15.79 -1.10 3.16
C GLY A 31 14.97 -1.80 3.04
N PRO A 32 14.84 -2.17 3.05
CA PRO A 32 14.13 -2.98 2.77
C PRO A 32 12.96 -2.88 2.89
N SER A 33 12.71 -2.82 3.22
CA SER A 33 11.75 -2.76 3.46
C SER A 33 10.75 -2.55 2.85
N ALA A 34 10.60 -2.14 2.63
CA ALA A 34 9.76 -1.77 1.96
C ALA A 34 8.87 -2.56 1.48
N ALA A 35 8.94 -3.07 1.01
CA ALA A 35 8.21 -3.91 0.48
C ALA A 35 6.96 -4.14 0.83
N ASP A 36 6.31 -4.08 1.27
CA ASP A 36 5.14 -4.31 1.62
C ASP A 36 4.17 -4.42 0.80
N PRO A 37 4.20 -5.05 0.00
CA PRO A 37 3.32 -5.18 -0.93
C PRO A 37 2.12 -5.67 -0.58
N ALA A 38 2.06 -6.30 0.20
CA ALA A 38 1.00 -6.90 0.48
C ALA A 38 -0.16 -6.22 0.57
N ASP A 39 -0.24 -5.14 0.46
CA ASP A 39 -1.36 -4.56 0.65
C ASP A 39 -2.16 -4.44 -0.44
N SER A 40 -2.63 -5.38 -1.05
CA SER A 40 -3.58 -5.24 -2.08
C SER A 40 -4.81 -4.66 -1.53
N THR A 41 -5.12 -3.50 -1.96
CA THR A 41 -6.33 -2.82 -1.56
C THR A 41 -7.23 -2.62 -2.77
N LYS A 42 -7.17 -3.54 -3.71
CA LYS A 42 -7.95 -3.43 -4.93
C LYS A 42 -8.95 -4.56 -5.07
N VAL A 43 -10.13 -4.22 -5.52
CA VAL A 43 -11.16 -5.19 -5.86
C VAL A 43 -11.48 -5.00 -7.34
N VAL A 44 -11.43 -6.07 -8.10
CA VAL A 44 -11.77 -6.02 -9.51
C VAL A 44 -13.19 -6.58 -9.68
N VAL A 45 -13.99 -5.89 -10.46
CA VAL A 45 -15.33 -6.36 -10.79
C VAL A 45 -15.24 -6.96 -12.18
N SER A 46 -15.46 -8.24 -12.27
CA SER A 46 -15.34 -8.97 -13.52
C SER A 46 -16.23 -10.22 -13.49
N ASP A 47 -16.87 -10.53 -14.59
CA ASP A 47 -17.75 -11.68 -14.70
C ASP A 47 -18.83 -11.65 -13.62
N TYR A 48 -19.34 -10.46 -13.35
CA TYR A 48 -20.40 -10.27 -12.36
C TYR A 48 -19.98 -10.74 -10.97
N LYS A 49 -18.71 -10.52 -10.63
CA LYS A 49 -18.17 -10.89 -9.32
C LYS A 49 -17.21 -9.84 -8.82
N PHE A 50 -17.09 -9.74 -7.52
CA PHE A 50 -16.05 -8.92 -6.89
C PHE A 50 -14.89 -9.85 -6.53
N THR A 51 -13.67 -9.48 -6.89
CA THR A 51 -12.50 -10.31 -6.63
C THR A 51 -11.35 -9.46 -6.15
N PRO A 52 -10.72 -9.78 -5.05
CA PRO A 52 -11.02 -10.89 -4.16
C PRO A 52 -12.15 -10.54 -3.19
N THR A 53 -12.82 -11.54 -2.68
CA THR A 53 -13.75 -11.34 -1.58
C THR A 53 -13.75 -12.60 -0.73
N PRO A 54 -13.59 -12.49 0.58
CA PRO A 54 -13.39 -11.23 1.33
C PRO A 54 -11.99 -10.67 1.09
N LEU A 55 -11.87 -9.37 1.20
CA LEU A 55 -10.58 -8.70 1.14
C LEU A 55 -10.28 -8.16 2.53
N THR A 56 -9.11 -8.50 3.06
CA THR A 56 -8.69 -8.02 4.39
C THR A 56 -7.69 -6.89 4.21
N VAL A 57 -7.95 -5.78 4.88
CA VAL A 57 -7.07 -4.62 4.82
C VAL A 57 -6.86 -4.06 6.22
N LYS A 58 -5.89 -3.19 6.38
CA LYS A 58 -5.63 -2.56 7.67
C LYS A 58 -6.45 -1.29 7.82
N VAL A 59 -6.73 -0.92 9.06
CA VAL A 59 -7.42 0.33 9.35
C VAL A 59 -6.66 1.47 8.69
N GLY A 60 -7.36 2.36 8.07
CA GLY A 60 -6.77 3.49 7.37
C GLY A 60 -6.49 3.22 5.90
N SER A 61 -6.73 1.99 5.44
CA SER A 61 -6.50 1.65 4.04
C SER A 61 -7.60 2.20 3.15
N THR A 62 -7.24 2.52 1.93
CA THR A 62 -8.18 2.94 0.91
C THR A 62 -8.36 1.78 -0.06
N VAL A 63 -9.59 1.31 -0.20
CA VAL A 63 -9.89 0.22 -1.13
C VAL A 63 -10.43 0.82 -2.41
N THR A 64 -9.98 0.31 -3.53
CA THR A 64 -10.40 0.78 -4.85
C THR A 64 -11.08 -0.36 -5.60
N TRP A 65 -12.29 -0.10 -6.05
CA TRP A 65 -13.03 -1.03 -6.91
C TRP A 65 -12.88 -0.55 -8.35
N THR A 66 -12.59 -1.46 -9.26
CA THR A 66 -12.48 -1.14 -10.68
C THR A 66 -13.37 -2.09 -11.47
N ASN A 67 -14.23 -1.55 -12.31
CA ASN A 67 -15.10 -2.35 -13.13
C ASN A 67 -14.39 -2.74 -14.43
N SER A 68 -14.19 -4.04 -14.62
CA SER A 68 -13.57 -4.56 -15.83
C SER A 68 -14.58 -5.25 -16.75
N ASP A 69 -15.86 -5.24 -16.37
CA ASP A 69 -16.89 -5.83 -17.21
C ASP A 69 -17.40 -4.83 -18.25
N ASP A 70 -18.10 -5.34 -19.23
CA ASP A 70 -18.71 -4.51 -20.25
C ASP A 70 -20.03 -3.93 -19.78
N GLU A 71 -20.51 -4.33 -18.62
CA GLU A 71 -21.76 -3.87 -18.04
C GLU A 71 -21.48 -2.97 -16.86
N PRO A 72 -22.33 -2.02 -16.57
CA PRO A 72 -22.10 -1.16 -15.40
C PRO A 72 -22.39 -1.93 -14.12
N HIS A 73 -21.61 -1.63 -13.12
CA HIS A 73 -21.76 -2.24 -11.78
C HIS A 73 -21.56 -1.14 -10.72
N ASN A 74 -21.89 -1.44 -9.48
CA ASN A 74 -21.59 -0.53 -8.39
C ASN A 74 -21.21 -1.31 -7.13
N ALA A 75 -20.66 -0.62 -6.17
CA ALA A 75 -20.34 -1.19 -4.86
C ALA A 75 -21.03 -0.32 -3.83
N THR A 76 -22.06 -0.85 -3.20
CA THR A 76 -22.85 -0.11 -2.22
C THR A 76 -22.86 -0.86 -0.91
N SER A 77 -22.40 -0.20 0.15
CA SER A 77 -22.38 -0.77 1.48
C SER A 77 -23.78 -1.09 1.97
N ASP A 78 -23.96 -2.21 2.62
CA ASP A 78 -25.25 -2.62 3.16
C ASP A 78 -25.74 -1.64 4.23
N THR A 79 -24.84 -0.94 4.88
CA THR A 79 -25.19 0.02 5.92
C THR A 79 -25.23 1.44 5.41
N GLY A 80 -24.94 1.64 4.13
CA GLY A 80 -24.92 2.99 3.56
C GLY A 80 -23.63 3.76 3.82
N LEU A 81 -22.60 3.08 4.33
CA LEU A 81 -21.34 3.75 4.64
C LEU A 81 -20.68 4.29 3.38
N PHE A 82 -20.76 3.57 2.27
CA PHE A 82 -20.22 4.05 1.00
C PHE A 82 -21.13 3.62 -0.15
N LYS A 83 -21.02 4.33 -1.25
CA LYS A 83 -21.82 4.04 -2.41
C LYS A 83 -21.09 4.59 -3.62
N SER A 84 -20.70 3.72 -4.51
CA SER A 84 -19.88 4.14 -5.65
C SER A 84 -20.68 4.85 -6.74
N GLY A 85 -21.99 4.60 -6.81
CA GLY A 85 -22.71 4.97 -8.01
C GLY A 85 -22.34 4.03 -9.14
N GLY A 86 -22.90 4.22 -10.28
CA GLY A 86 -22.61 3.37 -11.43
C GLY A 86 -21.18 3.56 -11.92
N MET A 87 -20.49 2.47 -12.12
CA MET A 87 -19.16 2.47 -12.73
C MET A 87 -19.28 1.78 -14.07
N ASP A 88 -18.96 2.49 -15.12
CA ASP A 88 -18.91 1.91 -16.46
C ASP A 88 -17.59 1.17 -16.62
N THR A 89 -17.39 0.54 -17.75
CA THR A 89 -16.16 -0.21 -18.00
C THR A 89 -14.92 0.64 -17.76
N ASN A 90 -14.00 0.09 -16.98
CA ASN A 90 -12.73 0.73 -16.61
C ASN A 90 -12.85 1.91 -15.64
N GLU A 91 -14.02 2.15 -15.10
CA GLU A 91 -14.15 3.17 -14.07
C GLU A 91 -13.87 2.59 -12.70
N SER A 92 -13.50 3.45 -11.78
CA SER A 92 -13.09 3.05 -10.44
C SER A 92 -13.73 3.94 -9.37
N PHE A 93 -13.81 3.38 -8.18
CA PHE A 93 -14.30 4.10 -7.00
C PHE A 93 -13.40 3.70 -5.82
N SER A 94 -13.09 4.64 -4.96
CA SER A 94 -12.25 4.37 -3.79
C SER A 94 -12.93 4.83 -2.51
N PHE A 95 -12.70 4.10 -1.44
CA PHE A 95 -13.21 4.47 -0.12
C PHE A 95 -12.18 4.10 0.95
N LYS A 96 -11.98 5.00 1.91
CA LYS A 96 -11.02 4.79 2.98
C LYS A 96 -11.75 4.26 4.22
N PHE A 97 -11.23 3.18 4.80
CA PHE A 97 -11.83 2.54 5.96
C PHE A 97 -11.06 2.95 7.22
N ASP A 98 -11.71 3.74 8.07
CA ASP A 98 -11.07 4.27 9.27
C ASP A 98 -11.33 3.47 10.52
N LYS A 99 -12.21 2.49 10.48
CA LYS A 99 -12.57 1.71 11.66
C LYS A 99 -12.51 0.23 11.36
N PRO A 100 -12.07 -0.58 12.31
CA PRO A 100 -12.04 -2.02 12.11
C PRO A 100 -13.46 -2.57 12.08
N GLY A 101 -13.64 -3.65 11.40
CA GLY A 101 -14.93 -4.31 11.30
C GLY A 101 -15.06 -5.09 10.02
N THR A 102 -16.23 -5.70 9.85
CA THR A 102 -16.56 -6.44 8.65
C THR A 102 -17.64 -5.67 7.91
N TYR A 103 -17.36 -5.37 6.65
CA TYR A 103 -18.23 -4.52 5.85
C TYR A 103 -18.72 -5.29 4.65
N HIS A 104 -20.03 -5.48 4.56
CA HIS A 104 -20.62 -6.17 3.42
C HIS A 104 -21.12 -5.15 2.41
N TYR A 105 -21.03 -5.47 1.15
CA TYR A 105 -21.51 -4.58 0.10
C TYR A 105 -22.09 -5.42 -1.05
N THR A 106 -22.87 -4.77 -1.87
CA THR A 106 -23.61 -5.41 -2.94
C THR A 106 -23.65 -4.49 -4.15
N CYS A 107 -23.74 -5.07 -5.32
CA CYS A 107 -24.05 -4.29 -6.53
C CYS A 107 -25.57 -4.20 -6.61
N THR A 108 -26.10 -2.99 -6.55
CA THR A 108 -27.55 -2.83 -6.53
C THR A 108 -28.20 -3.12 -7.88
N ILE A 109 -27.40 -3.12 -8.94
CA ILE A 109 -27.89 -3.44 -10.27
C ILE A 109 -28.00 -4.96 -10.42
N HIS A 110 -27.12 -5.70 -9.76
CA HIS A 110 -27.07 -7.14 -9.82
C HIS A 110 -26.99 -7.69 -8.39
N PRO A 111 -28.12 -7.83 -7.71
CA PRO A 111 -28.14 -8.08 -6.26
C PRO A 111 -27.47 -9.38 -5.80
N ARG A 112 -27.15 -10.27 -6.71
CA ARG A 112 -26.43 -11.47 -6.31
C ARG A 112 -24.92 -11.25 -6.22
N MET A 113 -24.45 -10.09 -6.69
CA MET A 113 -23.03 -9.74 -6.58
C MET A 113 -22.81 -9.14 -5.21
N VAL A 114 -22.17 -9.90 -4.35
CA VAL A 114 -21.91 -9.46 -2.99
C VAL A 114 -20.43 -9.57 -2.68
N GLY A 115 -19.95 -8.72 -1.81
CA GLY A 115 -18.55 -8.76 -1.39
C GLY A 115 -18.41 -8.36 0.06
N THR A 116 -17.22 -8.57 0.60
CA THR A 116 -16.93 -8.29 2.00
C THR A 116 -15.53 -7.70 2.12
N ILE A 117 -15.42 -6.64 2.89
CA ILE A 117 -14.12 -6.08 3.27
C ILE A 117 -13.97 -6.31 4.77
N ILE A 118 -12.83 -6.85 5.17
CA ILE A 118 -12.50 -7.05 6.58
C ILE A 118 -11.40 -6.06 6.91
N VAL A 119 -11.64 -5.21 7.89
CA VAL A 119 -10.69 -4.16 8.29
C VAL A 119 -10.18 -4.49 9.68
N GLU A 120 -8.88 -4.61 9.83
CA GLU A 120 -8.29 -4.96 11.14
C GLU A 120 -7.02 -4.18 11.49
#